data_3155484618a09b620bd58f520bf538e7
#
_entry.id   3155484618a09b620bd58f520bf538e7
#
_cell.length_a   1.000
_cell.length_b   1.000
_cell.length_c   1.000
_cell.angle_alpha   90.00
_cell.angle_beta   90.00
_cell.angle_gamma   90.00
#
_symmetry.space_group_name_H-M   'P 1'
#
loop_
_entity.id
_entity.type
_entity.pdbx_description
1 polymer ?
#
loop_
_entity_poly.entity_id
_entity_poly.type
_entity_poly.pdbx_seq_one_letter_code
_entity_poly.pdbx_strand_id
1 'polypeptide(L)'
;MFSGDKEDSMDDRCVEITVGDIKYLASSSVFFQSNKKLLSEMLSYVKENVVGESIMDLYSGVGTFSALFNGENKTIYAVERERKCLELSRKNAPSAISFSDDCARWGKNKGKHVDTVIVDPPRTGLDKEVISLLEEWKPEKIIYISCNPVTASRDLSLFSLYAPTKVKVFDLYPGSSHTETVCLLSRNK
;
A
#
# COMPACT_ATOMS: atom_id res chain seq x y z
N MET A 1 31.37 16.75 35.77
CA MET A 1 31.17 17.38 34.45
C MET A 1 31.41 16.28 33.42
N PHE A 2 30.39 15.50 33.09
CA PHE A 2 30.43 14.50 32.04
C PHE A 2 29.52 14.95 30.92
N SER A 3 30.16 15.24 29.83
CA SER A 3 29.53 15.72 28.61
C SER A 3 29.02 14.56 27.77
N GLY A 4 27.78 14.70 27.36
CA GLY A 4 27.32 14.39 26.02
C GLY A 4 27.31 12.93 25.61
N ASP A 5 26.15 12.30 25.83
CA ASP A 5 25.72 11.17 25.05
C ASP A 5 25.63 11.61 23.59
N LYS A 6 26.61 11.18 22.79
CA LYS A 6 26.44 11.14 21.34
C LYS A 6 25.41 10.05 21.09
N GLU A 7 24.18 10.43 20.76
CA GLU A 7 23.27 9.56 20.02
C GLU A 7 24.05 9.12 18.77
N ASP A 8 24.41 7.83 18.73
CA ASP A 8 24.82 7.14 17.53
C ASP A 8 23.62 7.22 16.57
N SER A 9 23.61 8.21 15.72
CA SER A 9 22.76 8.24 14.54
C SER A 9 23.18 7.05 13.69
N MET A 10 22.45 5.92 13.78
CA MET A 10 22.53 4.87 12.77
C MET A 10 22.32 5.56 11.44
N ASP A 11 23.39 5.58 10.66
CA ASP A 11 23.45 6.19 9.33
C ASP A 11 22.33 5.56 8.49
N ASP A 12 21.26 6.30 8.26
CA ASP A 12 20.03 5.85 7.58
C ASP A 12 20.31 5.72 6.08
N ARG A 13 21.23 4.79 5.75
CA ARG A 13 21.69 4.57 4.37
C ARG A 13 20.54 4.03 3.55
N CYS A 14 20.13 4.83 2.57
CA CYS A 14 19.25 4.35 1.54
C CYS A 14 20.03 3.46 0.56
N VAL A 15 19.42 2.33 0.22
CA VAL A 15 19.91 1.40 -0.80
C VAL A 15 18.94 1.33 -1.96
N GLU A 16 19.45 1.22 -3.17
CA GLU A 16 18.63 0.96 -4.34
C GLU A 16 18.34 -0.55 -4.45
N ILE A 17 17.08 -0.90 -4.58
CA ILE A 17 16.59 -2.27 -4.74
C ILE A 17 15.80 -2.34 -6.05
N THR A 18 16.19 -3.25 -6.94
CA THR A 18 15.44 -3.51 -8.17
C THR A 18 14.45 -4.66 -7.97
N VAL A 19 13.18 -4.43 -8.31
CA VAL A 19 12.09 -5.42 -8.29
C VAL A 19 11.41 -5.39 -9.66
N GLY A 20 11.55 -6.45 -10.44
CA GLY A 20 11.18 -6.40 -11.86
C GLY A 20 11.96 -5.32 -12.58
N ASP A 21 11.26 -4.43 -13.25
CA ASP A 21 11.85 -3.27 -13.97
C ASP A 21 11.87 -1.99 -13.14
N ILE A 22 11.43 -2.03 -11.88
CA ILE A 22 11.30 -0.85 -11.04
C ILE A 22 12.43 -0.79 -10.03
N LYS A 23 13.01 0.41 -9.90
CA LYS A 23 14.02 0.72 -8.90
C LYS A 23 13.36 1.42 -7.73
N TYR A 24 13.59 0.90 -6.54
CA TYR A 24 13.12 1.45 -5.27
C TYR A 24 14.29 1.88 -4.40
N LEU A 25 14.15 3.01 -3.74
CA LEU A 25 14.98 3.36 -2.60
C LEU A 25 14.34 2.78 -1.34
N ALA A 26 15.12 2.04 -0.58
CA ALA A 26 14.74 1.49 0.71
C ALA A 26 15.79 1.89 1.76
N SER A 27 15.41 1.87 3.02
CA SER A 27 16.27 2.16 4.16
C SER A 27 16.11 1.09 5.23
N SER A 28 17.14 0.89 6.04
CA SER A 28 17.08 -0.05 7.17
C SER A 28 16.06 0.34 8.24
N SER A 29 15.62 1.60 8.24
CA SER A 29 14.65 2.14 9.20
C SER A 29 13.19 1.96 8.79
N VAL A 30 12.92 1.45 7.57
CA VAL A 30 11.56 1.23 7.05
C VAL A 30 11.42 -0.18 6.49
N PHE A 31 10.21 -0.70 6.57
CA PHE A 31 9.92 -2.02 6.01
C PHE A 31 9.95 -1.99 4.48
N PHE A 32 10.60 -2.98 3.89
CA PHE A 32 10.53 -3.32 2.47
C PHE A 32 10.56 -4.83 2.28
N GLN A 33 9.76 -5.36 1.36
CA GLN A 33 9.66 -6.80 1.10
C GLN A 33 10.98 -7.36 0.57
N SER A 34 11.48 -8.44 1.19
CA SER A 34 12.79 -9.01 0.87
C SER A 34 12.79 -9.97 -0.34
N ASN A 35 11.67 -10.67 -0.58
CA ASN A 35 11.54 -11.61 -1.69
C ASN A 35 11.20 -10.89 -2.99
N LYS A 36 12.23 -10.38 -3.68
CA LYS A 36 12.09 -9.56 -4.89
C LYS A 36 11.34 -10.26 -6.03
N LYS A 37 11.52 -11.58 -6.19
CA LYS A 37 10.88 -12.33 -7.27
C LYS A 37 9.37 -12.40 -7.07
N LEU A 38 8.93 -12.88 -5.93
CA LEU A 38 7.49 -12.97 -5.63
C LEU A 38 6.85 -11.60 -5.45
N LEU A 39 7.59 -10.60 -4.94
CA LEU A 39 7.13 -9.22 -4.94
C LEU A 39 6.87 -8.73 -6.37
N SER A 40 7.78 -8.97 -7.32
CA SER A 40 7.58 -8.60 -8.73
C SER A 40 6.33 -9.25 -9.32
N GLU A 41 6.08 -10.53 -9.02
CA GLU A 41 4.87 -11.23 -9.47
C GLU A 41 3.59 -10.64 -8.85
N MET A 42 3.64 -10.27 -7.56
CA MET A 42 2.54 -9.61 -6.87
C MET A 42 2.27 -8.21 -7.44
N LEU A 43 3.30 -7.43 -7.69
CA LEU A 43 3.20 -6.10 -8.30
C LEU A 43 2.60 -6.17 -9.71
N SER A 44 3.04 -7.12 -10.54
CA SER A 44 2.46 -7.36 -11.86
C SER A 44 0.97 -7.71 -11.75
N TYR A 45 0.62 -8.60 -10.83
CA TYR A 45 -0.78 -8.96 -10.60
C TYR A 45 -1.64 -7.77 -10.14
N VAL A 46 -1.13 -6.92 -9.26
CA VAL A 46 -1.82 -5.69 -8.84
C VAL A 46 -2.00 -4.77 -10.05
N LYS A 47 -0.94 -4.52 -10.81
CA LYS A 47 -0.96 -3.64 -11.99
C LYS A 47 -1.99 -4.08 -13.04
N GLU A 48 -2.06 -5.37 -13.34
CA GLU A 48 -2.99 -5.96 -14.30
C GLU A 48 -4.46 -5.84 -13.88
N ASN A 49 -4.72 -5.65 -12.59
CA ASN A 49 -6.08 -5.59 -12.05
C ASN A 49 -6.53 -4.17 -11.68
N VAL A 50 -5.70 -3.16 -11.88
CA VAL A 50 -6.11 -1.75 -11.77
C VAL A 50 -7.02 -1.40 -12.95
N VAL A 51 -8.10 -0.68 -12.67
CA VAL A 51 -9.04 -0.15 -13.66
C VAL A 51 -9.06 1.38 -13.61
N GLY A 52 -9.42 2.00 -14.72
CA GLY A 52 -9.52 3.46 -14.83
C GLY A 52 -8.17 4.20 -14.82
N GLU A 53 -8.24 5.51 -14.64
CA GLU A 53 -7.08 6.41 -14.75
C GLU A 53 -6.69 7.03 -13.42
N SER A 54 -7.56 6.95 -12.40
CA SER A 54 -7.33 7.50 -11.07
C SER A 54 -7.17 6.39 -10.03
N ILE A 55 -6.07 6.45 -9.28
CA ILE A 55 -5.67 5.43 -8.30
C ILE A 55 -5.43 6.10 -6.96
N MET A 56 -5.90 5.48 -5.90
CA MET A 56 -5.57 5.84 -4.54
C MET A 56 -4.83 4.69 -3.87
N ASP A 57 -3.65 4.97 -3.33
CA ASP A 57 -2.79 4.05 -2.60
C ASP A 57 -2.83 4.45 -1.12
N LEU A 58 -3.65 3.74 -0.34
CA LEU A 58 -3.78 3.95 1.11
C LEU A 58 -2.81 3.03 1.85
N TYR A 59 -2.19 3.56 2.89
CA TYR A 59 -1.07 2.91 3.60
C TYR A 59 0.12 2.68 2.65
N SER A 60 0.44 3.69 1.83
CA SER A 60 1.34 3.56 0.69
C SER A 60 2.79 3.20 1.07
N GLY A 61 3.16 3.27 2.34
CA GLY A 61 4.50 2.95 2.81
C GLY A 61 5.56 3.72 2.05
N VAL A 62 6.53 3.02 1.52
CA VAL A 62 7.60 3.60 0.68
C VAL A 62 7.18 3.83 -0.78
N GLY A 63 5.89 3.73 -1.09
CA GLY A 63 5.35 3.91 -2.44
C GLY A 63 5.49 2.68 -3.33
N THR A 64 5.46 1.50 -2.75
CA THR A 64 5.67 0.22 -3.46
C THR A 64 4.68 0.04 -4.61
N PHE A 65 3.40 0.30 -4.38
CA PHE A 65 2.36 0.18 -5.41
C PHE A 65 2.25 1.44 -6.26
N SER A 66 2.38 2.62 -5.67
CA SER A 66 2.35 3.88 -6.41
C SER A 66 3.41 3.96 -7.50
N ALA A 67 4.61 3.41 -7.27
CA ALA A 67 5.72 3.42 -8.23
C ALA A 67 5.44 2.60 -9.50
N LEU A 68 4.49 1.65 -9.46
CA LEU A 68 4.08 0.86 -10.65
C LEU A 68 3.60 1.71 -11.82
N PHE A 69 3.12 2.91 -11.52
CA PHE A 69 2.46 3.79 -12.48
C PHE A 69 3.29 5.03 -12.83
N ASN A 70 4.57 5.06 -12.43
CA ASN A 70 5.49 6.13 -12.83
C ASN A 70 5.59 6.20 -14.36
N GLY A 71 5.39 7.41 -14.90
CA GLY A 71 5.44 7.63 -16.34
C GLY A 71 4.19 7.22 -17.11
N GLU A 72 3.16 6.68 -16.45
CA GLU A 72 1.86 6.41 -17.04
C GLU A 72 0.95 7.65 -16.96
N ASN A 73 -0.02 7.75 -17.86
CA ASN A 73 -1.04 8.80 -17.83
C ASN A 73 -2.13 8.46 -16.80
N LYS A 74 -1.72 8.37 -15.53
CA LYS A 74 -2.62 8.07 -14.41
C LYS A 74 -2.44 9.11 -13.31
N THR A 75 -3.54 9.45 -12.64
CA THR A 75 -3.51 10.27 -11.43
C THR A 75 -3.41 9.38 -10.20
N ILE A 76 -2.33 9.52 -9.44
CA ILE A 76 -2.06 8.67 -8.28
C ILE A 76 -2.08 9.53 -7.03
N TYR A 77 -2.88 9.12 -6.04
CA TYR A 77 -2.90 9.70 -4.70
C TYR A 77 -2.33 8.69 -3.72
N ALA A 78 -1.28 9.07 -2.99
CA ALA A 78 -0.63 8.21 -1.99
C ALA A 78 -0.82 8.80 -0.60
N VAL A 79 -1.33 8.02 0.34
CA VAL A 79 -1.57 8.44 1.73
C VAL A 79 -0.74 7.56 2.67
N GLU A 80 0.16 8.21 3.44
CA GLU A 80 1.04 7.55 4.40
C GLU A 80 1.25 8.45 5.61
N ARG A 81 1.12 7.89 6.80
CA ARG A 81 1.30 8.65 8.05
C ARG A 81 2.75 8.69 8.53
N GLU A 82 3.52 7.64 8.23
CA GLU A 82 4.90 7.53 8.68
C GLU A 82 5.81 8.41 7.80
N ARG A 83 6.42 9.43 8.41
CA ARG A 83 7.17 10.44 7.69
C ARG A 83 8.33 9.87 6.87
N LYS A 84 9.09 8.93 7.45
CA LYS A 84 10.23 8.31 6.77
C LYS A 84 9.80 7.49 5.54
N CYS A 85 8.70 6.74 5.66
CA CYS A 85 8.09 6.03 4.54
C CYS A 85 7.68 7.01 3.45
N LEU A 86 6.99 8.09 3.79
CA LEU A 86 6.53 9.10 2.85
C LEU A 86 7.68 9.81 2.11
N GLU A 87 8.79 10.08 2.78
CA GLU A 87 9.98 10.68 2.17
C GLU A 87 10.57 9.75 1.09
N LEU A 88 10.59 8.44 1.33
CA LEU A 88 10.99 7.45 0.34
C LEU A 88 9.93 7.29 -0.76
N SER A 89 8.65 7.27 -0.40
CA SER A 89 7.53 7.20 -1.36
C SER A 89 7.62 8.31 -2.41
N ARG A 90 7.92 9.54 -2.01
CA ARG A 90 8.10 10.67 -2.94
C ARG A 90 9.26 10.49 -3.92
N LYS A 91 10.29 9.74 -3.53
CA LYS A 91 11.42 9.41 -4.41
C LYS A 91 11.10 8.23 -5.32
N ASN A 92 10.40 7.23 -4.79
CA ASN A 92 10.04 6.02 -5.52
C ASN A 92 8.88 6.25 -6.50
N ALA A 93 7.93 7.11 -6.13
CA ALA A 93 6.75 7.44 -6.92
C ALA A 93 6.61 8.96 -7.10
N PRO A 94 7.53 9.62 -7.85
CA PRO A 94 7.55 11.07 -8.00
C PRO A 94 6.35 11.64 -8.73
N SER A 95 5.62 10.82 -9.50
CA SER A 95 4.38 11.22 -10.17
C SER A 95 3.16 11.21 -9.24
N ALA A 96 3.26 10.59 -8.05
CA ALA A 96 2.16 10.51 -7.11
C ALA A 96 2.00 11.79 -6.29
N ILE A 97 0.74 12.17 -6.07
CA ILE A 97 0.36 13.27 -5.16
C ILE A 97 0.31 12.68 -3.75
N SER A 98 1.37 12.92 -2.96
CA SER A 98 1.57 12.27 -1.67
C SER A 98 1.07 13.12 -0.50
N PHE A 99 0.37 12.50 0.45
CA PHE A 99 -0.19 13.11 1.66
C PHE A 99 0.38 12.46 2.92
N SER A 100 0.87 13.30 3.84
CA SER A 100 1.29 12.87 5.19
C SER A 100 0.09 12.93 6.12
N ASP A 101 -0.65 11.85 6.24
CA ASP A 101 -1.83 11.80 7.09
C ASP A 101 -2.20 10.35 7.44
N ASP A 102 -3.04 10.20 8.46
CA ASP A 102 -3.78 8.97 8.72
C ASP A 102 -4.88 8.78 7.66
N CYS A 103 -5.05 7.54 7.18
CA CYS A 103 -5.97 7.25 6.07
C CYS A 103 -7.42 7.61 6.38
N ALA A 104 -7.92 7.34 7.60
CA ALA A 104 -9.28 7.67 7.99
C ALA A 104 -9.49 9.18 8.08
N ARG A 105 -8.53 9.89 8.71
CA ARG A 105 -8.58 11.35 8.85
C ARG A 105 -8.47 12.05 7.50
N TRP A 106 -7.54 11.62 6.65
CA TRP A 106 -7.38 12.15 5.31
C TRP A 106 -8.66 11.94 4.48
N GLY A 107 -9.22 10.74 4.54
CA GLY A 107 -10.42 10.38 3.80
C GLY A 107 -11.62 11.25 4.16
N LYS A 108 -11.87 11.49 5.46
CA LYS A 108 -12.95 12.37 5.92
C LYS A 108 -12.82 13.81 5.43
N ASN A 109 -11.59 14.32 5.31
CA ASN A 109 -11.33 15.73 5.00
C ASN A 109 -11.06 15.99 3.52
N LYS A 110 -10.45 15.04 2.82
CA LYS A 110 -9.91 15.24 1.47
C LYS A 110 -10.21 14.08 0.51
N GLY A 111 -10.96 13.08 0.97
CA GLY A 111 -11.29 11.91 0.17
C GLY A 111 -11.91 12.28 -1.17
N LYS A 112 -11.56 11.50 -2.18
CA LYS A 112 -11.98 11.73 -3.57
C LYS A 112 -12.51 10.44 -4.16
N HIS A 113 -13.46 10.59 -5.06
CA HIS A 113 -13.81 9.48 -5.94
C HIS A 113 -12.62 9.18 -6.87
N VAL A 114 -12.22 7.92 -6.92
CA VAL A 114 -11.19 7.37 -7.82
C VAL A 114 -11.68 6.05 -8.39
N ASP A 115 -11.07 5.62 -9.50
CA ASP A 115 -11.49 4.39 -10.16
C ASP A 115 -11.02 3.15 -9.40
N THR A 116 -9.77 3.15 -8.93
CA THR A 116 -9.19 2.04 -8.16
C THR A 116 -8.62 2.53 -6.84
N VAL A 117 -8.90 1.80 -5.76
CA VAL A 117 -8.20 1.97 -4.49
C VAL A 117 -7.37 0.73 -4.19
N ILE A 118 -6.09 0.93 -3.90
CA ILE A 118 -5.18 -0.08 -3.38
C ILE A 118 -5.05 0.16 -1.89
N VAL A 119 -5.21 -0.87 -1.08
CA VAL A 119 -5.04 -0.80 0.38
C VAL A 119 -4.11 -1.90 0.85
N ASP A 120 -3.06 -1.53 1.57
CA ASP A 120 -2.09 -2.46 2.20
C ASP A 120 -1.95 -2.13 3.69
N PRO A 121 -3.00 -2.42 4.50
CA PRO A 121 -3.04 -2.03 5.89
C PRO A 121 -2.05 -2.84 6.74
N PRO A 122 -1.74 -2.38 7.97
CA PRO A 122 -0.96 -3.14 8.92
C PRO A 122 -1.65 -4.45 9.30
N ARG A 123 -0.96 -5.33 10.03
CA ARG A 123 -1.46 -6.66 10.47
C ARG A 123 -2.80 -6.63 11.21
N THR A 124 -3.16 -5.50 11.77
CA THR A 124 -4.45 -5.28 12.45
C THR A 124 -5.63 -5.18 11.49
N GLY A 125 -5.36 -5.03 10.18
CA GLY A 125 -6.35 -4.82 9.13
C GLY A 125 -6.82 -3.37 9.04
N LEU A 126 -7.92 -3.15 8.32
CA LEU A 126 -8.53 -1.84 8.12
C LEU A 126 -9.33 -1.39 9.36
N ASP A 127 -9.27 -0.11 9.64
CA ASP A 127 -10.20 0.54 10.55
C ASP A 127 -11.60 0.62 9.91
N LYS A 128 -12.65 0.52 10.73
CA LYS A 128 -14.05 0.59 10.27
C LYS A 128 -14.35 1.90 9.53
N GLU A 129 -13.72 2.98 9.97
CA GLU A 129 -13.82 4.29 9.32
C GLU A 129 -13.30 4.25 7.88
N VAL A 130 -12.20 3.57 7.62
CA VAL A 130 -11.64 3.44 6.26
C VAL A 130 -12.58 2.61 5.39
N ILE A 131 -13.14 1.51 5.92
CA ILE A 131 -14.13 0.70 5.20
C ILE A 131 -15.35 1.55 4.82
N SER A 132 -15.89 2.33 5.78
CA SER A 132 -17.03 3.23 5.53
C SER A 132 -16.72 4.27 4.44
N LEU A 133 -15.51 4.83 4.45
CA LEU A 133 -15.06 5.78 3.42
C LEU A 133 -14.95 5.12 2.04
N LEU A 134 -14.44 3.89 1.96
CA LEU A 134 -14.36 3.16 0.70
C LEU A 134 -15.77 2.88 0.13
N GLU A 135 -16.73 2.58 0.97
CA GLU A 135 -18.12 2.41 0.56
C GLU A 135 -18.79 3.74 0.15
N GLU A 136 -18.43 4.86 0.77
CA GLU A 136 -18.89 6.19 0.39
C GLU A 136 -18.30 6.65 -0.95
N TRP A 137 -17.00 6.46 -1.16
CA TRP A 137 -16.31 6.87 -2.40
C TRP A 137 -16.70 6.02 -3.59
N LYS A 138 -17.11 4.78 -3.36
CA LYS A 138 -17.58 3.84 -4.37
C LYS A 138 -16.61 3.67 -5.55
N PRO A 139 -15.31 3.37 -5.33
CA PRO A 139 -14.41 3.04 -6.41
C PRO A 139 -14.96 1.87 -7.25
N GLU A 140 -14.55 1.78 -8.50
CA GLU A 140 -14.93 0.65 -9.35
C GLU A 140 -14.25 -0.65 -8.85
N LYS A 141 -13.02 -0.52 -8.36
CA LYS A 141 -12.20 -1.63 -7.87
C LYS A 141 -11.52 -1.28 -6.54
N ILE A 142 -11.53 -2.25 -5.61
CA ILE A 142 -10.64 -2.21 -4.44
C ILE A 142 -9.69 -3.40 -4.54
N ILE A 143 -8.40 -3.15 -4.43
CA ILE A 143 -7.34 -4.15 -4.35
C ILE A 143 -6.85 -4.16 -2.90
N TYR A 144 -7.25 -5.17 -2.15
CA TYR A 144 -6.91 -5.33 -0.74
C TYR A 144 -5.75 -6.30 -0.61
N ILE A 145 -4.61 -5.81 -0.14
CA ILE A 145 -3.42 -6.61 0.18
C ILE A 145 -3.39 -6.85 1.69
N SER A 146 -3.03 -8.04 2.13
CA SER A 146 -2.96 -8.36 3.55
C SER A 146 -1.92 -9.43 3.84
N CYS A 147 -1.10 -9.18 4.83
CA CYS A 147 -0.18 -10.16 5.42
C CYS A 147 -0.86 -11.05 6.49
N ASN A 148 -2.15 -10.85 6.78
CA ASN A 148 -2.89 -11.61 7.77
C ASN A 148 -4.29 -12.01 7.23
N PRO A 149 -4.49 -13.25 6.78
CA PRO A 149 -5.75 -13.69 6.19
C PRO A 149 -6.93 -13.67 7.19
N VAL A 150 -6.67 -13.74 8.50
CA VAL A 150 -7.73 -13.67 9.51
C VAL A 150 -8.31 -12.26 9.61
N THR A 151 -7.46 -11.23 9.66
CA THR A 151 -7.92 -9.85 9.66
C THR A 151 -8.53 -9.47 8.32
N ALA A 152 -7.96 -9.95 7.20
CA ALA A 152 -8.55 -9.77 5.88
C ALA A 152 -9.98 -10.33 5.81
N SER A 153 -10.20 -11.56 6.27
CA SER A 153 -11.53 -12.17 6.29
C SER A 153 -12.54 -11.37 7.12
N ARG A 154 -12.11 -10.89 8.30
CA ARG A 154 -12.93 -10.00 9.13
C ARG A 154 -13.30 -8.72 8.39
N ASP A 155 -12.31 -8.05 7.80
CA ASP A 155 -12.54 -6.77 7.13
C ASP A 155 -13.42 -6.93 5.89
N LEU A 156 -13.19 -7.99 5.10
CA LEU A 156 -14.02 -8.31 3.94
C LEU A 156 -15.50 -8.54 4.32
N SER A 157 -15.77 -9.10 5.50
CA SER A 157 -17.13 -9.31 5.99
C SER A 157 -17.84 -8.02 6.41
N LEU A 158 -17.11 -6.92 6.59
CA LEU A 158 -17.68 -5.61 6.95
C LEU A 158 -18.11 -4.78 5.73
N PHE A 159 -17.68 -5.15 4.52
CA PHE A 159 -18.14 -4.49 3.30
C PHE A 159 -19.56 -4.95 2.97
N SER A 160 -20.44 -3.99 2.74
CA SER A 160 -21.83 -4.25 2.32
C SER A 160 -22.01 -4.09 0.80
N LEU A 161 -21.26 -3.18 0.20
CA LEU A 161 -21.35 -2.86 -1.23
C LEU A 161 -20.34 -3.62 -2.10
N TYR A 162 -19.37 -4.29 -1.50
CA TYR A 162 -18.31 -5.00 -2.22
C TYR A 162 -18.23 -6.46 -1.82
N ALA A 163 -17.90 -7.30 -2.81
CA ALA A 163 -17.56 -8.70 -2.58
C ALA A 163 -16.22 -9.06 -3.22
N PRO A 164 -15.46 -9.99 -2.63
CA PRO A 164 -14.26 -10.50 -3.26
C PRO A 164 -14.63 -11.30 -4.52
N THR A 165 -14.01 -10.92 -5.64
CA THR A 165 -14.19 -11.61 -6.93
C THR A 165 -13.03 -12.55 -7.25
N LYS A 166 -11.84 -12.24 -6.74
CA LYS A 166 -10.64 -13.08 -6.85
C LYS A 166 -9.78 -12.93 -5.61
N VAL A 167 -9.14 -14.01 -5.21
CA VAL A 167 -8.16 -14.05 -4.13
C VAL A 167 -6.92 -14.77 -4.65
N LYS A 168 -5.75 -14.16 -4.49
CA LYS A 168 -4.45 -14.76 -4.83
C LYS A 168 -3.51 -14.65 -3.64
N VAL A 169 -2.83 -15.75 -3.33
CA VAL A 169 -1.88 -15.83 -2.21
C VAL A 169 -0.46 -15.86 -2.77
N PHE A 170 0.43 -15.11 -2.14
CA PHE A 170 1.86 -15.06 -2.44
C PHE A 170 2.64 -15.44 -1.19
N ASP A 171 3.38 -16.55 -1.24
CA ASP A 171 4.24 -17.00 -0.13
C ASP A 171 5.60 -16.29 -0.21
N LEU A 172 5.62 -15.02 0.21
CA LEU A 172 6.84 -14.20 0.19
C LEU A 172 7.92 -14.71 1.15
N TYR A 173 7.54 -15.50 2.15
CA TYR A 173 8.41 -16.02 3.18
C TYR A 173 8.22 -17.52 3.38
N PRO A 174 8.65 -18.37 2.41
CA PRO A 174 8.49 -19.82 2.49
C PRO A 174 9.07 -20.39 3.77
N GLY A 175 8.30 -21.26 4.45
CA GLY A 175 8.68 -21.83 5.74
C GLY A 175 8.31 -20.97 6.96
N SER A 176 7.65 -19.83 6.77
CA SER A 176 7.05 -19.03 7.84
C SER A 176 5.52 -19.07 7.76
N SER A 177 4.86 -18.52 8.78
CA SER A 177 3.40 -18.32 8.78
C SER A 177 2.97 -17.04 8.04
N HIS A 178 3.88 -16.40 7.33
CA HIS A 178 3.64 -15.10 6.69
C HIS A 178 3.40 -15.27 5.20
N THR A 179 2.18 -15.04 4.78
CA THR A 179 1.77 -15.00 3.37
C THR A 179 1.12 -13.65 3.08
N GLU A 180 1.33 -13.15 1.86
CA GLU A 180 0.59 -11.99 1.38
C GLU A 180 -0.61 -12.46 0.56
N THR A 181 -1.76 -11.90 0.86
CA THR A 181 -3.01 -12.21 0.15
C THR A 181 -3.47 -10.97 -0.58
N VAL A 182 -3.73 -11.10 -1.88
CA VAL A 182 -4.32 -10.03 -2.70
C VAL A 182 -5.76 -10.40 -3.01
N CYS A 183 -6.69 -9.61 -2.48
CA CYS A 183 -8.12 -9.75 -2.72
C CYS A 183 -8.60 -8.65 -3.66
N LEU A 184 -9.23 -9.03 -4.77
CA LEU A 184 -9.87 -8.10 -5.68
C LEU A 184 -11.34 -8.00 -5.33
N LEU A 185 -11.81 -6.79 -4.98
CA LEU A 185 -13.21 -6.54 -4.66
C LEU A 185 -13.85 -5.71 -5.76
N SER A 186 -15.06 -6.08 -6.12
CA SER A 186 -15.91 -5.31 -7.02
C SER A 186 -17.26 -5.06 -6.36
N ARG A 187 -17.93 -4.00 -6.79
CA ARG A 187 -19.28 -3.70 -6.27
C ARG A 187 -20.25 -4.81 -6.60
N ASN A 188 -21.10 -5.12 -5.63
CA ASN A 188 -22.25 -6.01 -5.81
C ASN A 188 -23.16 -5.41 -6.88
N LYS A 189 -23.66 -6.26 -7.79
CA LYS A 189 -24.65 -5.86 -8.80
C LYS A 189 -26.04 -5.71 -8.18
#